data_8471b224a203b90f6e21ff5efc2e99d5
#
_entry.id   8471b224a203b90f6e21ff5efc2e99d5
#
_cell.length_a   1.000
_cell.length_b   1.000
_cell.length_c   1.000
_cell.angle_alpha   90.00
_cell.angle_beta   90.00
_cell.angle_gamma   90.00
#
_symmetry.space_group_name_H-M   'P 1'
#
loop_
_entity.id
_entity.type
_entity.pdbx_description
1 polymer ?
#
loop_
_entity_poly.entity_id
_entity_poly.type
_entity_poly.pdbx_seq_one_letter_code
_entity_poly.pdbx_strand_id
1 'polypeptide(L)'
;MKKFNLITFAVILILLPILQSCLDDANNDEWVTCPPGGILAIGTMKIPNVDTPRDFFIALDNGDNVLPADTADIRNRKYTVAEGQRVFVGYLQMGEEKPGYENGKIFTIEDILTKEIIPLTEATADSIGDDRINVTAHALTKDYLTIEYQYLGSMNENKKHMLNLVQNEITGPIKDDGYIYLEFRHNACLLYTSPSPRDTR
;
A
#
# COMPACT_ATOMS: atom_id res chain seq x y z
N MET A 1 27.83 17.69 -44.97
CA MET A 1 26.57 17.00 -44.68
C MET A 1 26.90 15.62 -44.15
N LYS A 2 26.83 15.37 -42.82
CA LYS A 2 27.14 14.08 -42.20
C LYS A 2 25.91 13.19 -42.34
N LYS A 3 26.06 12.06 -43.03
CA LYS A 3 25.05 11.01 -43.08
C LYS A 3 24.98 10.36 -41.70
N PHE A 4 23.97 10.68 -40.94
CA PHE A 4 23.65 10.01 -39.67
C PHE A 4 23.12 8.62 -40.06
N ASN A 5 23.79 7.58 -39.59
CA ASN A 5 23.48 6.18 -39.95
C ASN A 5 22.12 5.78 -39.38
N LEU A 6 21.16 5.61 -40.24
CA LEU A 6 19.83 5.07 -39.97
C LEU A 6 19.86 3.70 -39.26
N ILE A 7 20.97 2.97 -39.42
CA ILE A 7 21.21 1.65 -38.80
C ILE A 7 21.33 1.75 -37.26
N THR A 8 21.92 2.81 -36.74
CA THR A 8 22.11 2.99 -35.30
C THR A 8 20.78 3.26 -34.59
N PHE A 9 19.83 3.92 -35.26
CA PHE A 9 18.48 4.17 -34.73
C PHE A 9 17.60 2.92 -34.71
N ALA A 10 17.78 2.03 -35.73
CA ALA A 10 17.04 0.76 -35.78
C ALA A 10 17.47 -0.24 -34.70
N VAL A 11 18.75 -0.23 -34.29
CA VAL A 11 19.28 -1.12 -33.23
C VAL A 11 18.78 -0.68 -31.87
N ILE A 12 18.64 0.63 -31.61
CA ILE A 12 18.11 1.16 -30.35
C ILE A 12 16.60 0.88 -30.22
N LEU A 13 15.86 0.87 -31.34
CA LEU A 13 14.42 0.60 -31.33
C LEU A 13 14.09 -0.89 -31.13
N ILE A 14 15.01 -1.80 -31.50
CA ILE A 14 14.85 -3.25 -31.32
C ILE A 14 15.23 -3.72 -29.92
N LEU A 15 16.05 -2.95 -29.20
CA LEU A 15 16.46 -3.28 -27.80
C LEU A 15 15.45 -2.84 -26.74
N LEU A 16 14.48 -1.98 -27.05
CA LEU A 16 13.47 -1.52 -26.12
C LEU A 16 12.42 -2.58 -25.72
N PRO A 17 12.02 -3.56 -26.55
CA PRO A 17 11.07 -4.58 -26.12
C PRO A 17 11.70 -5.74 -25.33
N ILE A 18 13.05 -5.85 -25.24
CA ILE A 18 13.70 -6.97 -24.56
C ILE A 18 13.81 -6.75 -23.04
N LEU A 19 13.58 -5.53 -22.55
CA LEU A 19 13.59 -5.23 -21.11
C LEU A 19 12.24 -5.42 -20.40
N GLN A 20 11.20 -5.83 -21.13
CA GLN A 20 9.88 -6.15 -20.57
C GLN A 20 9.64 -7.63 -20.27
N SER A 21 10.64 -8.48 -20.45
CA SER A 21 10.49 -9.93 -20.27
C SER A 21 11.44 -10.43 -19.20
N CYS A 22 11.15 -10.19 -17.95
CA CYS A 22 11.66 -10.98 -16.82
C CYS A 22 10.93 -10.57 -15.52
N LEU A 23 9.66 -10.91 -15.41
CA LEU A 23 8.94 -11.03 -14.14
C LEU A 23 7.77 -12.01 -14.31
N ASP A 24 8.05 -13.13 -14.97
CA ASP A 24 7.23 -14.33 -14.87
C ASP A 24 7.86 -15.21 -13.79
N ASP A 25 7.62 -14.91 -12.52
CA ASP A 25 7.71 -15.91 -11.48
C ASP A 25 6.30 -16.36 -11.14
N ALA A 26 6.04 -17.60 -11.57
CA ALA A 26 4.82 -18.32 -11.36
C ALA A 26 4.62 -18.63 -9.86
N ASN A 27 4.05 -17.71 -9.14
CA ASN A 27 3.36 -17.95 -7.89
C ASN A 27 1.98 -17.31 -7.99
N ASN A 28 0.97 -18.07 -7.60
CA ASN A 28 -0.46 -17.76 -7.63
C ASN A 28 -0.89 -16.52 -6.80
N ASP A 29 -0.12 -15.48 -6.82
CA ASP A 29 -0.57 -14.17 -6.42
C ASP A 29 -1.31 -13.60 -7.61
N GLU A 30 -2.61 -13.50 -7.49
CA GLU A 30 -3.51 -12.88 -8.46
C GLU A 30 -3.11 -11.39 -8.56
N TRP A 31 -2.07 -11.12 -9.34
CA TRP A 31 -1.64 -9.75 -9.62
C TRP A 31 -2.84 -9.01 -10.18
N VAL A 32 -3.23 -7.95 -9.50
CA VAL A 32 -4.29 -7.07 -9.97
C VAL A 32 -3.90 -6.54 -11.33
N THR A 33 -4.41 -7.20 -12.38
CA THR A 33 -4.19 -6.75 -13.74
C THR A 33 -4.97 -5.47 -13.93
N CYS A 34 -4.27 -4.34 -13.94
CA CYS A 34 -4.90 -3.06 -14.19
C CYS A 34 -5.37 -3.03 -15.66
N PRO A 35 -6.69 -2.96 -15.92
CA PRO A 35 -7.21 -2.89 -17.29
C PRO A 35 -6.79 -1.56 -17.93
N PRO A 36 -6.73 -1.49 -19.28
CA PRO A 36 -6.46 -0.24 -19.97
C PRO A 36 -7.41 0.88 -19.53
N GLY A 37 -6.84 2.02 -19.11
CA GLY A 37 -7.59 3.14 -18.55
C GLY A 37 -8.02 2.96 -17.08
N GLY A 38 -7.56 1.89 -16.43
CA GLY A 38 -7.77 1.70 -14.99
C GLY A 38 -6.97 2.69 -14.16
N ILE A 39 -7.56 3.12 -13.08
CA ILE A 39 -6.95 4.01 -12.08
C ILE A 39 -6.79 3.22 -10.79
N LEU A 40 -5.59 3.27 -10.21
CA LEU A 40 -5.30 2.71 -8.90
C LEU A 40 -5.16 3.86 -7.90
N ALA A 41 -5.83 3.77 -6.78
CA ALA A 41 -5.86 4.85 -5.80
C ALA A 41 -5.99 4.31 -4.37
N ILE A 42 -5.67 5.16 -3.41
CA ILE A 42 -5.90 4.93 -1.99
C ILE A 42 -6.98 5.89 -1.53
N GLY A 43 -7.87 5.40 -0.68
CA GLY A 43 -8.95 6.22 -0.15
C GLY A 43 -9.51 5.68 1.16
N THR A 44 -10.54 6.34 1.64
CA THR A 44 -11.28 5.96 2.84
C THR A 44 -12.73 5.69 2.48
N MET A 45 -13.24 4.56 2.92
CA MET A 45 -14.63 4.20 2.77
C MET A 45 -15.52 5.13 3.60
N LYS A 46 -16.56 5.69 2.97
CA LYS A 46 -17.52 6.60 3.61
C LYS A 46 -18.94 6.09 3.43
N ILE A 47 -19.63 5.92 4.54
CA ILE A 47 -21.05 5.53 4.59
C ILE A 47 -21.86 6.71 5.12
N PRO A 48 -22.46 7.55 4.26
CA PRO A 48 -23.14 8.78 4.68
C PRO A 48 -24.32 8.53 5.61
N ASN A 49 -24.96 7.37 5.48
CA ASN A 49 -26.11 7.00 6.30
C ASN A 49 -25.97 5.55 6.75
N VAL A 50 -25.86 5.36 8.07
CA VAL A 50 -25.71 4.03 8.71
C VAL A 50 -26.95 3.16 8.46
N ASP A 51 -28.13 3.77 8.27
CA ASP A 51 -29.38 3.04 8.00
C ASP A 51 -29.45 2.51 6.56
N THR A 52 -28.63 3.05 5.66
CA THR A 52 -28.50 2.58 4.28
C THR A 52 -27.04 2.27 3.94
N PRO A 53 -26.45 1.22 4.51
CA PRO A 53 -25.02 0.90 4.32
C PRO A 53 -24.67 0.48 2.88
N ARG A 54 -25.65 0.51 1.98
CA ARG A 54 -25.45 0.30 0.53
C ARG A 54 -25.04 1.58 -0.19
N ASP A 55 -25.32 2.74 0.40
CA ASP A 55 -25.00 4.04 -0.15
C ASP A 55 -23.65 4.50 0.41
N PHE A 56 -22.58 4.01 -0.15
CA PHE A 56 -21.23 4.38 0.24
C PHE A 56 -20.47 4.96 -0.95
N PHE A 57 -19.42 5.68 -0.65
CA PHE A 57 -18.42 6.13 -1.62
C PHE A 57 -17.01 5.99 -1.06
N ILE A 58 -16.02 6.10 -1.91
CA ILE A 58 -14.60 6.09 -1.52
C ILE A 58 -14.07 7.51 -1.67
N ALA A 59 -13.71 8.13 -0.56
CA ALA A 59 -13.02 9.42 -0.55
C ALA A 59 -11.54 9.18 -0.80
N LEU A 60 -11.05 9.52 -1.98
CA LEU A 60 -9.67 9.32 -2.38
C LEU A 60 -8.73 10.34 -1.72
N ASP A 61 -7.48 9.97 -1.56
CA ASP A 61 -6.45 10.81 -0.95
C ASP A 61 -6.09 12.05 -1.80
N ASN A 62 -6.41 12.03 -3.09
CA ASN A 62 -6.28 13.19 -4.00
C ASN A 62 -7.41 14.20 -3.86
N GLY A 63 -8.44 13.91 -3.07
CA GLY A 63 -9.61 14.76 -2.83
C GLY A 63 -10.84 14.44 -3.68
N ASP A 64 -10.74 13.51 -4.63
CA ASP A 64 -11.89 13.05 -5.42
C ASP A 64 -12.72 12.04 -4.63
N ASN A 65 -13.98 11.84 -5.05
CA ASN A 65 -14.84 10.81 -4.49
C ASN A 65 -15.29 9.86 -5.59
N VAL A 66 -15.22 8.57 -5.33
CA VAL A 66 -15.65 7.52 -6.26
C VAL A 66 -16.90 6.85 -5.73
N LEU A 67 -17.96 6.91 -6.52
CA LEU A 67 -19.20 6.14 -6.32
C LEU A 67 -19.09 4.85 -7.13
N PRO A 68 -19.24 3.68 -6.51
CA PRO A 68 -19.29 2.44 -7.27
C PRO A 68 -20.47 2.41 -8.23
N ALA A 69 -20.20 2.27 -9.52
CA ALA A 69 -21.25 2.19 -10.56
C ALA A 69 -22.13 0.95 -10.38
N ASP A 70 -21.60 -0.13 -9.83
CA ASP A 70 -22.32 -1.32 -9.41
C ASP A 70 -21.76 -1.86 -8.09
N THR A 71 -22.57 -1.82 -7.05
CA THR A 71 -22.22 -2.39 -5.73
C THR A 71 -22.19 -3.93 -5.76
N ALA A 72 -22.74 -4.57 -6.80
CA ALA A 72 -22.66 -6.02 -6.96
C ALA A 72 -21.21 -6.47 -7.20
N ASP A 73 -20.39 -5.67 -7.89
CA ASP A 73 -18.97 -5.99 -8.12
C ASP A 73 -18.20 -6.17 -6.81
N ILE A 74 -18.48 -5.34 -5.81
CA ILE A 74 -17.87 -5.42 -4.48
C ILE A 74 -18.40 -6.61 -3.69
N ARG A 75 -19.70 -6.85 -3.73
CA ARG A 75 -20.33 -8.00 -3.03
C ARG A 75 -19.89 -9.35 -3.60
N ASN A 76 -19.75 -9.44 -4.92
CA ASN A 76 -19.26 -10.65 -5.58
C ASN A 76 -17.84 -11.01 -5.15
N ARG A 77 -17.05 -10.03 -4.76
CA ARG A 77 -15.69 -10.21 -4.18
C ARG A 77 -15.73 -10.57 -2.68
N LYS A 78 -16.92 -10.72 -2.08
CA LYS A 78 -17.13 -10.97 -0.64
C LYS A 78 -16.51 -9.88 0.25
N TYR A 79 -16.35 -8.68 -0.29
CA TYR A 79 -15.80 -7.55 0.44
C TYR A 79 -16.87 -6.96 1.37
N THR A 80 -16.48 -6.69 2.62
CA THR A 80 -17.35 -6.06 3.63
C THR A 80 -17.02 -4.59 3.76
N VAL A 81 -17.97 -3.74 3.40
CA VAL A 81 -17.83 -2.29 3.51
C VAL A 81 -17.95 -1.85 4.97
N ALA A 82 -16.98 -1.07 5.45
CA ALA A 82 -16.99 -0.51 6.79
C ALA A 82 -16.65 1.00 6.75
N GLU A 83 -17.38 1.80 7.55
CA GLU A 83 -17.10 3.23 7.68
C GLU A 83 -15.69 3.47 8.19
N GLY A 84 -14.97 4.40 7.55
CA GLY A 84 -13.61 4.76 7.93
C GLY A 84 -12.53 3.78 7.49
N GLN A 85 -12.89 2.64 6.87
CA GLN A 85 -11.93 1.66 6.39
C GLN A 85 -11.04 2.27 5.29
N ARG A 86 -9.73 2.17 5.45
CA ARG A 86 -8.76 2.54 4.41
C ARG A 86 -8.65 1.43 3.39
N VAL A 87 -8.70 1.81 2.13
CA VAL A 87 -8.73 0.86 1.01
C VAL A 87 -7.75 1.26 -0.08
N PHE A 88 -7.16 0.23 -0.69
CA PHE A 88 -6.60 0.31 -2.03
C PHE A 88 -7.70 -0.07 -3.01
N VAL A 89 -7.95 0.77 -3.99
CA VAL A 89 -9.03 0.58 -4.96
C VAL A 89 -8.52 0.76 -6.38
N GLY A 90 -8.95 -0.14 -7.26
CA GLY A 90 -8.79 0.01 -8.70
C GLY A 90 -10.14 0.16 -9.37
N TYR A 91 -10.28 1.18 -10.21
CA TYR A 91 -11.55 1.46 -10.89
C TYR A 91 -11.35 1.98 -12.30
N LEU A 92 -12.37 1.78 -13.13
CA LEU A 92 -12.51 2.42 -14.43
C LEU A 92 -13.47 3.60 -14.27
N GLN A 93 -13.03 4.79 -14.68
CA GLN A 93 -13.87 5.98 -14.66
C GLN A 93 -14.99 5.85 -15.71
N MET A 94 -16.25 6.02 -15.25
CA MET A 94 -17.45 5.89 -16.07
C MET A 94 -18.12 7.23 -16.34
N GLY A 95 -17.57 8.32 -15.80
CA GLY A 95 -18.09 9.68 -15.88
C GLY A 95 -18.45 10.26 -14.51
N GLU A 96 -18.79 11.53 -14.49
CA GLU A 96 -19.19 12.23 -13.27
C GLU A 96 -20.70 12.03 -13.03
N GLU A 97 -21.09 11.59 -11.84
CA GLU A 97 -22.50 11.44 -11.48
C GLU A 97 -23.09 12.74 -10.92
N LYS A 98 -22.29 13.42 -10.11
CA LYS A 98 -22.60 14.75 -9.55
C LYS A 98 -21.28 15.47 -9.26
N PRO A 99 -21.29 16.83 -9.18
CA PRO A 99 -20.06 17.58 -8.94
C PRO A 99 -19.20 17.03 -7.80
N GLY A 100 -17.96 16.66 -8.10
CA GLY A 100 -17.00 16.08 -7.14
C GLY A 100 -17.20 14.59 -6.83
N TYR A 101 -18.05 13.88 -7.57
CA TYR A 101 -18.27 12.44 -7.44
C TYR A 101 -18.20 11.75 -8.80
N GLU A 102 -17.21 10.92 -8.97
CA GLU A 102 -17.02 10.12 -10.17
C GLU A 102 -17.69 8.76 -10.03
N ASN A 103 -18.37 8.30 -11.06
CA ASN A 103 -18.79 6.91 -11.16
C ASN A 103 -17.60 6.04 -11.52
N GLY A 104 -17.35 5.01 -10.72
CA GLY A 104 -16.27 4.07 -10.91
C GLY A 104 -16.73 2.62 -10.98
N LYS A 105 -16.41 1.93 -12.08
CA LYS A 105 -16.53 0.47 -12.11
C LYS A 105 -15.32 -0.14 -11.39
N ILE A 106 -15.56 -0.67 -10.19
CA ILE A 106 -14.52 -1.22 -9.33
C ILE A 106 -14.05 -2.58 -9.88
N PHE A 107 -12.75 -2.71 -10.18
CA PHE A 107 -12.16 -3.98 -10.59
C PHE A 107 -11.27 -4.61 -9.52
N THR A 108 -10.80 -3.84 -8.53
CA THR A 108 -10.16 -4.36 -7.32
C THR A 108 -10.47 -3.48 -6.12
N ILE A 109 -10.53 -4.07 -4.94
CA ILE A 109 -10.64 -3.37 -3.66
C ILE A 109 -10.06 -4.24 -2.57
N GLU A 110 -9.16 -3.67 -1.76
CA GLU A 110 -8.47 -4.35 -0.68
C GLU A 110 -8.32 -3.42 0.52
N ASP A 111 -8.38 -4.00 1.72
CA ASP A 111 -8.16 -3.26 2.94
C ASP A 111 -6.68 -2.91 3.09
N ILE A 112 -6.40 -1.69 3.50
CA ILE A 112 -5.07 -1.26 3.90
C ILE A 112 -4.95 -1.40 5.42
N LEU A 113 -3.88 -2.07 5.87
CA LEU A 113 -3.54 -2.13 7.29
C LEU A 113 -3.38 -0.70 7.83
N THR A 114 -4.28 -0.33 8.74
CA THR A 114 -4.29 0.99 9.37
C THR A 114 -4.09 0.83 10.86
N LYS A 115 -3.14 1.56 11.43
CA LYS A 115 -2.76 1.50 12.84
C LYS A 115 -2.51 2.89 13.39
N GLU A 116 -2.78 3.06 14.67
CA GLU A 116 -2.40 4.24 15.41
C GLU A 116 -0.88 4.28 15.65
N ILE A 117 -0.36 5.50 15.82
CA ILE A 117 1.00 5.71 16.29
C ILE A 117 1.07 5.30 17.76
N ILE A 118 2.07 4.48 18.12
CA ILE A 118 2.26 4.01 19.48
C ILE A 118 3.60 4.49 20.06
N PRO A 119 3.72 4.65 21.37
CA PRO A 119 5.00 4.97 22.00
C PRO A 119 5.95 3.78 21.95
N LEU A 120 7.22 4.06 21.60
CA LEU A 120 8.33 3.11 21.76
C LEU A 120 9.00 3.37 23.10
N THR A 121 8.81 2.47 24.05
CA THR A 121 9.40 2.49 25.39
C THR A 121 10.34 1.30 25.59
N GLU A 122 11.16 1.33 26.63
CA GLU A 122 12.01 0.18 26.97
C GLU A 122 11.20 -1.12 27.17
N ALA A 123 9.99 -1.01 27.70
CA ALA A 123 9.11 -2.16 27.95
C ALA A 123 8.50 -2.73 26.66
N THR A 124 8.36 -1.93 25.61
CA THR A 124 7.73 -2.34 24.34
C THR A 124 8.73 -2.61 23.22
N ALA A 125 9.99 -2.23 23.39
CA ALA A 125 11.02 -2.29 22.36
C ALA A 125 11.19 -3.68 21.74
N ASP A 126 11.31 -4.71 22.57
CA ASP A 126 11.49 -6.09 22.10
C ASP A 126 10.30 -6.60 21.27
N SER A 127 9.08 -6.22 21.67
CA SER A 127 7.87 -6.65 20.97
C SER A 127 7.63 -5.86 19.67
N ILE A 128 8.03 -4.61 19.64
CA ILE A 128 7.94 -3.74 18.45
C ILE A 128 9.01 -4.16 17.43
N GLY A 129 10.21 -4.49 17.92
CA GLY A 129 11.33 -4.94 17.10
C GLY A 129 12.03 -3.82 16.32
N ASP A 130 13.10 -4.20 15.64
CA ASP A 130 13.92 -3.33 14.78
C ASP A 130 14.50 -4.12 13.59
N ASP A 131 13.73 -5.05 13.07
CA ASP A 131 14.15 -5.85 11.93
C ASP A 131 14.15 -5.02 10.65
N ARG A 132 15.02 -5.42 9.73
CA ARG A 132 15.22 -4.70 8.49
C ARG A 132 13.94 -4.64 7.65
N ILE A 133 13.59 -3.44 7.22
CA ILE A 133 12.50 -3.16 6.30
C ILE A 133 12.95 -2.10 5.29
N ASN A 134 12.47 -2.19 4.06
CA ASN A 134 12.75 -1.23 3.01
C ASN A 134 11.49 -0.41 2.72
N VAL A 135 11.51 0.89 3.00
CA VAL A 135 10.44 1.81 2.60
C VAL A 135 10.66 2.23 1.15
N THR A 136 9.73 1.91 0.28
CA THR A 136 9.80 2.18 -1.16
C THR A 136 9.12 3.50 -1.53
N ALA A 137 8.03 3.85 -0.84
CA ALA A 137 7.34 5.11 -1.03
C ALA A 137 6.61 5.54 0.25
N HIS A 138 6.27 6.80 0.33
CA HIS A 138 5.38 7.33 1.35
C HIS A 138 4.56 8.49 0.84
N ALA A 139 3.38 8.69 1.40
CA ALA A 139 2.51 9.82 1.13
C ALA A 139 1.86 10.32 2.41
N LEU A 140 1.79 11.62 2.58
CA LEU A 140 1.16 12.27 3.73
C LEU A 140 -0.10 12.99 3.27
N THR A 141 -1.23 12.64 3.85
CA THR A 141 -2.48 13.38 3.74
C THR A 141 -2.73 14.16 5.03
N LYS A 142 -3.88 14.80 5.14
CA LYS A 142 -4.26 15.50 6.37
C LYS A 142 -4.33 14.56 7.59
N ASP A 143 -4.82 13.33 7.38
CA ASP A 143 -5.18 12.42 8.45
C ASP A 143 -4.33 11.14 8.47
N TYR A 144 -3.58 10.84 7.41
CA TYR A 144 -2.86 9.58 7.26
C TYR A 144 -1.45 9.75 6.70
N LEU A 145 -0.51 9.01 7.26
CA LEU A 145 0.78 8.70 6.63
C LEU A 145 0.68 7.29 6.02
N THR A 146 0.67 7.22 4.70
CA THR A 146 0.69 5.96 3.95
C THR A 146 2.12 5.59 3.64
N ILE A 147 2.51 4.36 3.93
CA ILE A 147 3.87 3.84 3.72
C ILE A 147 3.79 2.60 2.85
N GLU A 148 4.50 2.63 1.73
CA GLU A 148 4.79 1.45 0.92
C GLU A 148 6.12 0.85 1.34
N TYR A 149 6.18 -0.46 1.50
CA TYR A 149 7.35 -1.12 2.05
C TYR A 149 7.56 -2.51 1.46
N GLN A 150 8.79 -2.97 1.57
CA GLN A 150 9.19 -4.34 1.24
C GLN A 150 10.03 -4.92 2.38
N TYR A 151 9.83 -6.17 2.68
CA TYR A 151 10.66 -6.91 3.61
C TYR A 151 11.00 -8.29 3.05
N LEU A 152 12.13 -8.84 3.48
CA LEU A 152 12.48 -10.22 3.19
C LEU A 152 11.73 -11.10 4.19
N GLY A 153 10.69 -11.74 3.73
CA GLY A 153 9.84 -12.61 4.52
C GLY A 153 9.65 -13.97 3.90
N SER A 154 9.23 -14.94 4.68
CA SER A 154 8.72 -16.19 4.15
C SER A 154 7.20 -16.08 4.01
N MET A 155 6.65 -16.58 2.91
CA MET A 155 5.21 -16.72 2.67
C MET A 155 4.55 -17.75 3.62
N ASN A 156 5.15 -18.00 4.78
CA ASN A 156 4.61 -18.95 5.74
C ASN A 156 3.50 -18.27 6.54
N GLU A 157 2.27 -18.70 6.34
CA GLU A 157 1.06 -18.20 7.00
C GLU A 157 1.12 -18.20 8.55
N ASN A 158 1.99 -19.03 9.12
CA ASN A 158 2.21 -19.10 10.57
C ASN A 158 3.18 -18.03 11.10
N LYS A 159 3.81 -17.25 10.22
CA LYS A 159 4.75 -16.19 10.60
C LYS A 159 4.12 -14.83 10.35
N LYS A 160 3.75 -14.15 11.42
CA LYS A 160 3.15 -12.82 11.34
C LYS A 160 4.23 -11.76 11.49
N HIS A 161 4.39 -10.93 10.46
CA HIS A 161 5.18 -9.73 10.56
C HIS A 161 4.40 -8.64 11.30
N MET A 162 5.04 -7.99 12.25
CA MET A 162 4.45 -6.86 12.98
C MET A 162 5.08 -5.56 12.46
N LEU A 163 4.22 -4.64 12.08
CA LEU A 163 4.59 -3.32 11.57
C LEU A 163 4.00 -2.27 12.48
N ASN A 164 4.79 -1.31 12.92
CA ASN A 164 4.33 -0.23 13.77
C ASN A 164 4.98 1.09 13.35
N LEU A 165 4.22 2.17 13.42
CA LEU A 165 4.72 3.52 13.40
C LEU A 165 4.81 3.99 14.86
N VAL A 166 5.98 4.41 15.29
CA VAL A 166 6.24 4.69 16.69
C VAL A 166 6.82 6.07 16.91
N GLN A 167 6.51 6.63 18.08
CA GLN A 167 7.19 7.78 18.62
C GLN A 167 8.20 7.29 19.67
N ASN A 168 9.49 7.54 19.44
CA ASN A 168 10.55 7.02 20.28
C ASN A 168 10.70 7.85 21.56
N GLU A 169 10.40 7.24 22.70
CA GLU A 169 10.54 7.84 24.04
C GLU A 169 11.79 7.35 24.78
N ILE A 170 12.53 6.38 24.23
CA ILE A 170 13.74 5.81 24.86
C ILE A 170 14.90 6.79 24.75
N THR A 171 15.04 7.47 23.60
CA THR A 171 16.18 8.35 23.33
C THR A 171 16.10 9.71 24.00
N GLY A 172 15.03 9.99 24.74
CA GLY A 172 14.82 11.22 25.49
C GLY A 172 13.40 11.78 25.34
N PRO A 173 13.11 12.89 25.99
CA PRO A 173 11.79 13.50 25.93
C PRO A 173 11.47 13.93 24.48
N ILE A 174 10.18 13.82 24.13
CA ILE A 174 9.66 14.29 22.85
C ILE A 174 9.98 15.78 22.73
N LYS A 175 10.62 16.17 21.62
CA LYS A 175 10.94 17.56 21.35
C LYS A 175 9.68 18.35 21.00
N ASP A 176 9.53 19.50 21.62
CA ASP A 176 8.46 20.47 21.29
C ASP A 176 9.03 21.59 20.37
N ASP A 177 9.39 21.19 19.17
CA ASP A 177 9.99 22.08 18.14
C ASP A 177 9.07 22.25 16.92
N GLY A 178 7.81 21.80 17.03
CA GLY A 178 6.82 21.87 15.95
C GLY A 178 6.92 20.72 14.92
N TYR A 179 7.77 19.72 15.17
CA TYR A 179 7.89 18.53 14.34
C TYR A 179 7.45 17.28 15.09
N ILE A 180 6.93 16.31 14.35
CA ILE A 180 6.61 14.97 14.86
C ILE A 180 7.67 14.01 14.33
N TYR A 181 8.41 13.39 15.23
CA TYR A 181 9.47 12.43 14.91
C TYR A 181 8.90 11.02 15.04
N LEU A 182 8.87 10.29 13.93
CA LEU A 182 8.31 8.95 13.86
C LEU A 182 9.35 7.97 13.30
N GLU A 183 9.28 6.75 13.77
CA GLU A 183 10.07 5.64 13.27
C GLU A 183 9.14 4.53 12.79
N PHE A 184 9.40 4.00 11.59
CA PHE A 184 8.68 2.84 11.09
C PHE A 184 9.47 1.58 11.47
N ARG A 185 8.86 0.76 12.31
CA ARG A 185 9.46 -0.40 12.94
C ARG A 185 8.83 -1.70 12.45
N HIS A 186 9.65 -2.71 12.33
CA HIS A 186 9.28 -4.04 11.87
C HIS A 186 9.80 -5.10 12.86
N ASN A 187 8.94 -6.06 13.18
CA ASN A 187 9.32 -7.28 13.89
C ASN A 187 8.95 -8.48 13.00
N ALA A 188 9.97 -9.19 12.54
CA ALA A 188 9.84 -10.36 11.68
C ALA A 188 9.32 -11.61 12.42
N CYS A 189 8.96 -11.48 13.67
CA CYS A 189 8.41 -12.46 14.59
C CYS A 189 8.83 -13.91 14.28
N LEU A 190 10.02 -14.33 14.79
CA LEU A 190 10.50 -15.72 14.73
C LEU A 190 11.18 -16.22 13.44
N LEU A 191 11.74 -15.33 12.60
CA LEU A 191 12.67 -15.79 11.57
C LEU A 191 14.00 -16.30 12.14
N TYR A 192 14.33 -15.96 13.40
CA TYR A 192 15.62 -16.20 14.03
C TYR A 192 15.58 -17.18 15.22
N THR A 193 14.95 -18.35 15.06
CA THR A 193 15.09 -19.42 16.06
C THR A 193 16.25 -20.38 15.79
N SER A 194 17.05 -20.14 14.77
CA SER A 194 18.34 -20.85 14.59
C SER A 194 19.48 -19.90 14.89
N PRO A 195 20.35 -20.19 15.86
CA PRO A 195 21.57 -19.44 16.06
C PRO A 195 22.37 -19.42 14.76
N SER A 196 22.82 -18.23 14.38
CA SER A 196 23.72 -18.10 13.22
C SER A 196 24.94 -19.00 13.43
N PRO A 197 25.44 -19.72 12.39
CA PRO A 197 26.66 -20.50 12.50
C PRO A 197 27.91 -19.70 12.94
N ARG A 198 27.77 -18.38 13.10
CA ARG A 198 28.85 -17.51 13.61
C ARG A 198 28.88 -17.34 15.13
N ASP A 199 27.81 -17.73 15.83
CA ASP A 199 27.70 -17.57 17.29
C ASP A 199 28.23 -18.78 18.07
N THR A 200 28.78 -19.78 17.37
CA THR A 200 29.43 -20.95 17.98
C THR A 200 30.94 -20.91 17.77
N ARG A 201 31.59 -19.91 18.36
CA ARG A 201 33.05 -19.92 18.57
C ARG A 201 33.42 -19.35 19.93
#